data_f1abff9c24cd367a2784b25d00ec8203
#
_entry.id   f1abff9c24cd367a2784b25d00ec8203
#
_cell.length_a   1.000
_cell.length_b   1.000
_cell.length_c   1.000
_cell.angle_alpha   90.00
_cell.angle_beta   90.00
_cell.angle_gamma   90.00
#
_symmetry.space_group_name_H-M   'P 1'
#
loop_
_entity.id
_entity.type
_entity.pdbx_description
1 polymer ?
#
loop_
_entity_poly.entity_id
_entity_poly.type
_entity_poly.pdbx_seq_one_letter_code
_entity_poly.pdbx_strand_id
1 'polypeptide(L)'
;MPNPITCIIEYEIKPWAKDAFTHYAQLWGQAIPACGADLIGYFAPHEGSVTKGYGLYTLESLAAYESYKERLRAHPIGQEAYSFAMKERFIRREDRTFLTLASAPRAPVVTP
;
A
#
# COMPACT_ATOMS: atom_id res chain seq x y z
N MET A 1 -16.10 -18.94 5.66
CA MET A 1 -14.86 -18.27 6.07
C MET A 1 -14.55 -17.17 5.10
N PRO A 2 -14.34 -15.96 5.57
CA PRO A 2 -13.94 -14.91 4.67
C PRO A 2 -12.56 -15.23 4.09
N ASN A 3 -12.39 -14.97 2.80
CA ASN A 3 -11.11 -15.08 2.14
C ASN A 3 -10.48 -13.70 2.10
N PRO A 4 -9.51 -13.42 2.98
CA PRO A 4 -8.82 -12.14 2.93
C PRO A 4 -8.17 -11.92 1.58
N ILE A 5 -8.20 -10.69 1.14
CA ILE A 5 -7.52 -10.28 -0.08
C ILE A 5 -6.37 -9.34 0.28
N THR A 6 -5.28 -9.49 -0.43
CA THR A 6 -4.14 -8.59 -0.31
C THR A 6 -4.04 -7.76 -1.56
N CYS A 7 -4.04 -6.45 -1.37
CA CYS A 7 -3.84 -5.52 -2.47
C CYS A 7 -2.35 -5.22 -2.55
N ILE A 8 -1.79 -5.40 -3.73
CA ILE A 8 -0.42 -5.01 -4.02
C ILE A 8 -0.48 -3.87 -5.03
N ILE A 9 0.04 -2.72 -4.64
CA ILE A 9 0.15 -1.58 -5.52
C ILE A 9 1.60 -1.49 -5.95
N GLU A 10 1.83 -1.59 -7.25
CA GLU A 10 3.16 -1.40 -7.81
C GLU A 10 3.22 0.00 -8.40
N TYR A 11 4.18 0.78 -7.92
CA TYR A 11 4.38 2.15 -8.39
C TYR A 11 5.63 2.22 -9.25
N GLU A 12 5.51 2.92 -10.35
CA GLU A 12 6.69 3.39 -11.07
C GLU A 12 6.83 4.88 -10.78
N ILE A 13 7.92 5.26 -10.16
CA ILE A 13 8.18 6.63 -9.76
C ILE A 13 9.35 7.20 -10.56
N LYS A 14 9.47 8.52 -10.58
CA LYS A 14 10.59 9.17 -11.23
C LYS A 14 11.89 8.83 -10.50
N PRO A 15 13.03 8.76 -11.22
CA PRO A 15 14.28 8.26 -10.61
C PRO A 15 14.78 9.05 -9.40
N TRP A 16 14.42 10.32 -9.29
CA TRP A 16 14.86 11.20 -8.20
C TRP A 16 13.84 11.31 -7.08
N ALA A 17 12.77 10.52 -7.12
CA ALA A 17 11.59 10.76 -6.30
C ALA A 17 11.49 9.91 -5.03
N LYS A 18 12.57 9.27 -4.60
CA LYS A 18 12.52 8.41 -3.41
C LYS A 18 12.01 9.14 -2.16
N ASP A 19 12.48 10.36 -1.93
CA ASP A 19 12.07 11.12 -0.75
C ASP A 19 10.61 11.53 -0.82
N ALA A 20 10.13 11.93 -2.00
CA ALA A 20 8.73 12.25 -2.20
C ALA A 20 7.86 11.02 -2.00
N PHE A 21 8.27 9.87 -2.52
CA PHE A 21 7.55 8.62 -2.33
C PHE A 21 7.53 8.20 -0.86
N THR A 22 8.62 8.39 -0.14
CA THR A 22 8.70 8.09 1.29
C THR A 22 7.72 8.94 2.10
N HIS A 23 7.64 10.22 1.80
CA HIS A 23 6.66 11.10 2.47
C HIS A 23 5.22 10.66 2.16
N TYR A 24 4.94 10.36 0.91
CA TYR A 24 3.65 9.84 0.45
C TYR A 24 3.30 8.55 1.19
N ALA A 25 4.27 7.64 1.33
CA ALA A 25 4.10 6.38 2.05
C ALA A 25 3.80 6.60 3.53
N GLN A 26 4.42 7.60 4.16
CA GLN A 26 4.17 7.93 5.56
C GLN A 26 2.73 8.41 5.78
N LEU A 27 2.18 9.15 4.83
CA LEU A 27 0.78 9.56 4.89
C LEU A 27 -0.16 8.36 4.81
N TRP A 28 0.10 7.45 3.88
CA TRP A 28 -0.68 6.22 3.76
C TRP A 28 -0.50 5.32 4.98
N GLY A 29 0.68 5.34 5.59
CA GLY A 29 0.94 4.59 6.82
C GLY A 29 0.01 4.98 7.96
N GLN A 30 -0.51 6.19 7.94
CA GLN A 30 -1.49 6.67 8.90
C GLN A 30 -2.92 6.43 8.43
N ALA A 31 -3.22 6.76 7.17
CA ALA A 31 -4.58 6.72 6.65
C ALA A 31 -5.11 5.30 6.44
N ILE A 32 -4.29 4.40 5.92
CA ILE A 32 -4.74 3.05 5.58
C ILE A 32 -5.18 2.26 6.82
N PRO A 33 -4.38 2.18 7.90
CA PRO A 33 -4.85 1.49 9.11
C PRO A 33 -6.06 2.17 9.75
N ALA A 34 -6.10 3.49 9.73
CA ALA A 34 -7.22 4.23 10.29
C ALA A 34 -8.54 3.95 9.56
N CYS A 35 -8.48 3.56 8.30
CA CYS A 35 -9.66 3.25 7.49
C CYS A 35 -10.00 1.75 7.50
N GLY A 36 -9.30 0.94 8.26
CA GLY A 36 -9.69 -0.45 8.50
C GLY A 36 -8.97 -1.50 7.69
N ALA A 37 -7.92 -1.15 6.95
CA ALA A 37 -7.11 -2.13 6.25
C ALA A 37 -5.90 -2.51 7.11
N ASP A 38 -5.45 -3.74 6.97
CA ASP A 38 -4.23 -4.22 7.62
C ASP A 38 -3.05 -3.90 6.70
N LEU A 39 -2.32 -2.85 7.03
CA LEU A 39 -1.20 -2.39 6.21
C LEU A 39 0.03 -3.25 6.49
N ILE A 40 0.47 -3.96 5.45
CA ILE A 40 1.73 -4.72 5.52
C ILE A 40 2.90 -3.73 5.44
N GLY A 41 2.82 -2.78 4.55
CA GLY A 41 3.81 -1.70 4.47
C GLY A 41 3.91 -1.07 3.10
N TYR A 42 4.65 0.03 3.04
CA TYR A 42 5.10 0.65 1.81
C TYR A 42 6.61 0.44 1.70
N PHE A 43 7.05 0.18 0.49
CA PHE A 43 8.46 -0.15 0.23
C PHE A 43 9.01 0.80 -0.83
N ALA A 44 10.03 1.55 -0.46
CA ALA A 44 10.71 2.48 -1.36
C ALA A 44 11.93 1.83 -1.99
N PRO A 45 12.41 2.34 -3.13
CA PRO A 45 13.65 1.82 -3.73
C PRO A 45 14.82 1.92 -2.76
N HIS A 46 15.64 0.89 -2.71
CA HIS A 46 16.86 0.89 -1.90
C HIS A 46 18.07 0.61 -2.77
N GLU A 47 18.06 -0.53 -3.46
CA GLU A 47 19.17 -0.95 -4.31
C GLU A 47 18.59 -1.66 -5.54
N GLY A 48 19.26 -1.59 -6.67
CA GLY A 48 18.76 -2.08 -7.93
C GLY A 48 17.95 -1.01 -8.64
N SER A 49 16.67 -1.26 -8.94
CA SER A 49 15.83 -0.25 -9.57
C SER A 49 15.59 0.94 -8.65
N VAL A 50 15.74 2.15 -9.17
CA VAL A 50 15.46 3.38 -8.42
C VAL A 50 14.05 3.92 -8.70
N THR A 51 13.25 3.20 -9.49
CA THR A 51 11.91 3.65 -9.93
C THR A 51 10.78 2.77 -9.41
N LYS A 52 11.07 1.72 -8.65
CA LYS A 52 10.06 0.79 -8.15
C LYS A 52 9.73 1.02 -6.69
N GLY A 53 8.44 1.21 -6.40
CA GLY A 53 7.92 1.25 -5.05
C GLY A 53 6.69 0.37 -4.94
N TYR A 54 6.36 -0.04 -3.72
CA TYR A 54 5.23 -0.95 -3.49
C TYR A 54 4.45 -0.54 -2.26
N GLY A 55 3.14 -0.76 -2.32
CA GLY A 55 2.28 -0.66 -1.16
C GLY A 55 1.47 -1.94 -1.04
N LEU A 56 1.42 -2.54 0.14
CA LEU A 56 0.71 -3.80 0.38
C LEU A 56 -0.20 -3.68 1.60
N TYR A 57 -1.48 -4.04 1.43
CA TYR A 57 -2.41 -4.09 2.54
C TYR A 57 -3.43 -5.20 2.33
N THR A 58 -4.01 -5.69 3.43
CA THR A 58 -4.96 -6.79 3.42
C THR A 58 -6.31 -6.33 3.97
N LEU A 59 -7.36 -6.83 3.36
CA LEU A 59 -8.74 -6.63 3.78
C LEU A 59 -9.46 -7.98 3.83
N GLU A 60 -10.59 -8.03 4.54
CA GLU A 60 -11.33 -9.27 4.72
C GLU A 60 -11.93 -9.80 3.41
N SER A 61 -12.30 -8.90 2.50
CA SER A 61 -12.99 -9.26 1.26
C SER A 61 -12.99 -8.09 0.29
N LEU A 62 -13.41 -8.34 -0.95
CA LEU A 62 -13.62 -7.27 -1.93
C LEU A 62 -14.76 -6.35 -1.51
N ALA A 63 -15.77 -6.87 -0.83
CA ALA A 63 -16.86 -6.03 -0.31
C ALA A 63 -16.33 -5.06 0.76
N ALA A 64 -15.45 -5.55 1.65
CA ALA A 64 -14.80 -4.69 2.64
C ALA A 64 -13.93 -3.62 1.98
N TYR A 65 -13.31 -3.95 0.86
CA TYR A 65 -12.52 -2.99 0.08
C TYR A 65 -13.36 -1.82 -0.43
N GLU A 66 -14.58 -2.08 -0.89
CA GLU A 66 -15.46 -1.02 -1.38
C GLU A 66 -15.79 0.00 -0.28
N SER A 67 -16.13 -0.50 0.91
CA SER A 67 -16.39 0.38 2.07
C SER A 67 -15.14 1.11 2.52
N TYR A 68 -14.01 0.43 2.50
CA TYR A 68 -12.72 1.00 2.84
C TYR A 68 -12.34 2.17 1.92
N LYS A 69 -12.57 2.03 0.62
CA LYS A 69 -12.29 3.11 -0.34
C LYS A 69 -13.04 4.38 -0.01
N GLU A 70 -14.31 4.25 0.38
CA GLU A 70 -15.12 5.41 0.75
C GLU A 70 -14.58 6.10 1.98
N ARG A 71 -14.19 5.33 3.00
CA ARG A 71 -13.59 5.88 4.21
C ARG A 71 -12.27 6.59 3.90
N LEU A 72 -11.47 5.99 3.02
CA LEU A 72 -10.18 6.55 2.65
C LEU A 72 -10.32 7.88 1.92
N ARG A 73 -11.29 7.98 1.00
CA ARG A 73 -11.57 9.24 0.28
C ARG A 73 -11.98 10.36 1.22
N ALA A 74 -12.67 10.03 2.29
CA ALA A 74 -13.14 11.01 3.28
C ALA A 74 -12.09 11.33 4.35
N HIS A 75 -11.02 10.54 4.44
CA HIS A 75 -10.02 10.70 5.48
C HIS A 75 -9.09 11.88 5.17
N PRO A 76 -8.87 12.80 6.11
CA PRO A 76 -8.04 13.99 5.83
C PRO A 76 -6.62 13.65 5.39
N ILE A 77 -5.99 12.65 6.00
CA ILE A 77 -4.63 12.25 5.65
C ILE A 77 -4.61 11.55 4.29
N GLY A 78 -5.64 10.77 3.97
CA GLY A 78 -5.79 10.19 2.63
C GLY A 78 -5.91 11.28 1.57
N GLN A 79 -6.70 12.31 1.84
CA GLN A 79 -6.83 13.45 0.94
C GLN A 79 -5.51 14.20 0.79
N GLU A 80 -4.76 14.35 1.87
CA GLU A 80 -3.43 14.95 1.83
C GLU A 80 -2.47 14.16 0.95
N ALA A 81 -2.49 12.83 1.05
CA ALA A 81 -1.64 11.97 0.23
C ALA A 81 -1.97 12.12 -1.26
N TYR A 82 -3.25 12.13 -1.62
CA TYR A 82 -3.66 12.34 -3.01
C TYR A 82 -3.22 13.71 -3.52
N SER A 83 -3.44 14.75 -2.72
CA SER A 83 -3.06 16.12 -3.09
C SER A 83 -1.55 16.24 -3.27
N PHE A 84 -0.78 15.62 -2.39
CA PHE A 84 0.67 15.61 -2.48
C PHE A 84 1.15 14.95 -3.77
N ALA A 85 0.59 13.79 -4.10
CA ALA A 85 0.95 13.07 -5.32
C ALA A 85 0.62 13.90 -6.58
N MET A 86 -0.54 14.55 -6.59
CA MET A 86 -0.95 15.38 -7.71
C MET A 86 -0.07 16.62 -7.87
N LYS A 87 0.36 17.20 -6.77
CA LYS A 87 1.20 18.39 -6.77
C LYS A 87 2.63 18.07 -7.20
N GLU A 88 3.21 17.02 -6.63
CA GLU A 88 4.61 16.67 -6.85
C GLU A 88 4.86 15.86 -8.12
N ARG A 89 3.83 15.21 -8.64
CA ARG A 89 3.86 14.48 -9.92
C ARG A 89 5.02 13.49 -10.06
N PHE A 90 5.29 12.75 -9.00
CA PHE A 90 6.40 11.80 -9.01
C PHE A 90 6.01 10.38 -9.40
N ILE A 91 4.71 10.07 -9.43
CA ILE A 91 4.22 8.75 -9.80
C ILE A 91 3.95 8.73 -11.29
N ARG A 92 4.64 7.86 -12.01
CA ARG A 92 4.47 7.70 -13.46
C ARG A 92 3.43 6.65 -13.80
N ARG A 93 3.32 5.62 -12.96
CA ARG A 93 2.39 4.53 -13.18
C ARG A 93 2.05 3.87 -11.83
N GLU A 94 0.82 3.43 -11.72
CA GLU A 94 0.33 2.74 -10.54
C GLU A 94 -0.50 1.55 -10.99
N ASP A 95 -0.05 0.35 -10.65
CA ASP A 95 -0.77 -0.89 -10.98
C ASP A 95 -1.22 -1.56 -9.68
N ARG A 96 -2.52 -1.85 -9.61
CA ARG A 96 -3.12 -2.45 -8.42
C ARG A 96 -3.58 -3.86 -8.74
N THR A 97 -3.16 -4.82 -7.92
CA THR A 97 -3.51 -6.22 -8.08
C THR A 97 -4.06 -6.76 -6.75
N PHE A 98 -5.14 -7.52 -6.84
CA PHE A 98 -5.73 -8.16 -5.67
C PHE A 98 -5.41 -9.65 -5.72
N LEU A 99 -4.84 -10.16 -4.63
CA LEU A 99 -4.38 -11.52 -4.54
C LEU A 99 -4.98 -12.18 -3.29
N THR A 100 -5.15 -13.49 -3.36
CA THR A 100 -5.49 -14.29 -2.18
C THR A 100 -4.26 -15.06 -1.75
N LEU A 101 -4.14 -15.28 -0.44
CA LEU A 101 -3.04 -16.06 0.09
C LEU A 101 -3.19 -17.52 -0.35
N ALA A 102 -2.24 -18.02 -1.13
CA ALA A 102 -2.28 -19.40 -1.63
C ALA A 102 -1.76 -20.39 -0.58
N SER A 103 -0.81 -19.95 0.22
CA SER A 103 -0.22 -20.79 1.27
C SER A 103 0.39 -19.90 2.33
N ALA A 104 0.00 -20.13 3.57
CA ALA A 104 0.59 -19.42 4.71
C ALA A 104 2.01 -19.95 4.96
N PRO A 105 2.90 -19.08 5.48
CA PRO A 105 4.21 -19.57 5.89
C PRO A 105 4.07 -20.64 6.96
N ARG A 106 4.89 -21.66 6.87
CA ARG A 106 4.94 -22.67 7.91
C ARG A 106 5.56 -22.05 9.16
N ALA A 107 4.94 -22.35 10.31
CA ALA A 107 5.49 -21.88 11.58
C ALA A 107 6.91 -22.45 11.76
N PRO A 108 7.86 -21.62 12.24
CA PRO A 108 9.21 -22.11 12.50
C PRO A 108 9.17 -23.24 13.52
N VAL A 109 9.96 -24.29 13.26
CA VAL A 109 10.14 -25.36 14.24
C VAL A 109 11.07 -24.82 15.32
N VAL A 110 10.52 -24.72 16.54
CA VAL A 110 11.34 -24.32 17.68
C VAL A 110 12.04 -25.55 18.18
N THR A 111 13.33 -25.61 17.99
CA THR A 111 14.16 -26.65 18.60
C THR A 111 14.57 -26.18 19.98
N PRO A 112 14.33 -27.01 21.00
CA PRO A 112 14.74 -26.68 22.37
C PRO A 112 16.24 -26.57 22.51
#